data_2b2b824ab8e8376eb03f76f29da0f8ec
#
_entry.id   2b2b824ab8e8376eb03f76f29da0f8ec
#
_cell.length_a   1.000
_cell.length_b   1.000
_cell.length_c   1.000
_cell.angle_alpha   90.00
_cell.angle_beta   90.00
_cell.angle_gamma   90.00
#
_symmetry.space_group_name_H-M   'P 1'
#
loop_
_entity.id
_entity.type
_entity.pdbx_description
1 polymer ?
#
loop_
_entity_poly.entity_id
_entity_poly.type
_entity_poly.pdbx_seq_one_letter_code
_entity_poly.pdbx_strand_id
1 'polypeptide(L)'
;MALEDSSSSEEEEEDDDDFDTVLGMIFNDDVRWPRRGSQFSRIDINRDIAESHAKITRDYFDPNPIYPEKYFRRSFQMHTSPFLNIAKAVERYDDRFTLRRNACGEISASPLMKCIAAVRVVSYGCSIDAIHDYVHIGQDTILEVVRRFTKAVIAAFGPEYLRAPTEEDTQRLMTESEARGWPRMLGSLDCMHWRWKNCPAGWKGQYKGHVNDPKIILEAFASKDLWTWHSFFGLPGSHSDLNVLLRSPVF
;
A
#
# COMPACT_ATOMS: atom_id res chain seq x y z
N MET A 1 -30.47 -13.88 -34.51
CA MET A 1 -29.07 -13.64 -34.95
C MET A 1 -28.48 -12.77 -33.85
N ALA A 2 -28.00 -13.46 -32.81
CA ALA A 2 -27.39 -12.84 -31.63
C ALA A 2 -25.85 -12.72 -31.91
N LEU A 3 -25.32 -11.52 -31.77
CA LEU A 3 -23.88 -11.29 -31.72
C LEU A 3 -23.53 -11.13 -30.24
N GLU A 4 -22.84 -12.12 -29.73
CA GLU A 4 -22.28 -12.14 -28.38
C GLU A 4 -21.14 -11.12 -28.27
N ASP A 5 -21.28 -10.24 -27.33
CA ASP A 5 -20.28 -9.28 -26.88
C ASP A 5 -19.37 -9.98 -25.87
N SER A 6 -18.20 -10.48 -26.32
CA SER A 6 -17.27 -11.27 -25.49
C SER A 6 -15.92 -10.58 -25.25
N SER A 7 -15.83 -9.25 -25.38
CA SER A 7 -14.55 -8.53 -25.34
C SER A 7 -14.24 -7.75 -24.04
N SER A 8 -15.11 -7.79 -23.03
CA SER A 8 -14.93 -6.97 -21.82
C SER A 8 -14.37 -7.72 -20.60
N SER A 9 -14.19 -9.05 -20.68
CA SER A 9 -13.74 -9.84 -19.52
C SER A 9 -12.24 -10.08 -19.44
N GLU A 10 -11.51 -9.97 -20.55
CA GLU A 10 -10.06 -10.26 -20.59
C GLU A 10 -9.20 -9.07 -20.12
N GLU A 11 -9.63 -7.82 -20.34
CA GLU A 11 -8.88 -6.63 -19.90
C GLU A 11 -9.00 -6.38 -18.38
N GLU A 12 -10.11 -6.78 -17.74
CA GLU A 12 -10.28 -6.67 -16.30
C GLU A 12 -9.52 -7.75 -15.52
N GLU A 13 -9.17 -8.89 -16.14
CA GLU A 13 -8.41 -9.97 -15.49
C GLU A 13 -6.91 -9.66 -15.41
N GLU A 14 -6.31 -8.97 -16.38
CA GLU A 14 -4.88 -8.62 -16.36
C GLU A 14 -4.55 -7.55 -15.31
N ASP A 15 -5.44 -6.59 -15.07
CA ASP A 15 -5.27 -5.51 -14.11
C ASP A 15 -5.30 -6.00 -12.64
N ASP A 16 -6.07 -7.04 -12.36
CA ASP A 16 -6.21 -7.61 -11.02
C ASP A 16 -4.99 -8.50 -10.61
N ASP A 17 -4.32 -9.13 -11.57
CA ASP A 17 -3.14 -9.99 -11.32
C ASP A 17 -1.94 -9.20 -10.77
N ASP A 18 -1.77 -7.95 -11.18
CA ASP A 18 -0.67 -7.09 -10.73
C ASP A 18 -0.80 -6.68 -9.26
N PHE A 19 -2.02 -6.40 -8.78
CA PHE A 19 -2.24 -5.99 -7.39
C PHE A 19 -2.01 -7.13 -6.39
N ASP A 20 -2.45 -8.32 -6.71
CA ASP A 20 -2.20 -9.52 -5.88
C ASP A 20 -0.72 -9.92 -5.89
N THR A 21 -0.04 -9.67 -6.98
CA THR A 21 1.41 -9.80 -7.07
C THR A 21 2.09 -8.84 -6.09
N VAL A 22 1.64 -7.59 -6.01
CA VAL A 22 2.16 -6.60 -5.04
C VAL A 22 1.85 -7.02 -3.60
N LEU A 23 0.65 -7.47 -3.31
CA LEU A 23 0.29 -7.99 -1.97
C LEU A 23 1.16 -9.20 -1.59
N GLY A 24 1.33 -10.15 -2.50
CA GLY A 24 2.21 -11.30 -2.29
C GLY A 24 3.67 -10.90 -2.01
N MET A 25 4.16 -9.84 -2.65
CA MET A 25 5.49 -9.30 -2.43
C MET A 25 5.64 -8.58 -1.08
N ILE A 26 4.58 -7.91 -0.62
CA ILE A 26 4.60 -7.21 0.68
C ILE A 26 4.64 -8.21 1.83
N PHE A 27 3.91 -9.33 1.71
CA PHE A 27 3.74 -10.31 2.79
C PHE A 27 4.71 -11.50 2.74
N ASN A 28 5.43 -11.71 1.61
CA ASN A 28 6.29 -12.89 1.46
C ASN A 28 7.70 -12.49 1.01
N ASP A 29 8.64 -12.42 1.96
CA ASP A 29 10.04 -12.06 1.69
C ASP A 29 10.80 -13.12 0.85
N ASP A 30 10.29 -14.37 0.78
CA ASP A 30 10.98 -15.50 0.15
C ASP A 30 10.59 -15.72 -1.31
N VAL A 31 9.68 -14.93 -1.90
CA VAL A 31 9.34 -15.04 -3.32
C VAL A 31 10.51 -14.55 -4.18
N ARG A 32 11.41 -15.46 -4.52
CA ARG A 32 12.40 -15.26 -5.59
C ARG A 32 11.69 -15.42 -6.95
N TRP A 33 11.41 -14.31 -7.56
CA TRP A 33 10.97 -14.33 -8.96
C TRP A 33 12.11 -14.85 -9.85
N PRO A 34 11.81 -15.76 -10.79
CA PRO A 34 12.79 -16.17 -11.76
C PRO A 34 13.30 -14.91 -12.47
N ARG A 35 14.63 -14.72 -12.47
CA ARG A 35 15.25 -13.67 -13.28
C ARG A 35 14.87 -13.97 -14.73
N ARG A 36 14.04 -13.14 -15.33
CA ARG A 36 13.78 -13.19 -16.77
C ARG A 36 15.12 -13.02 -17.45
N GLY A 37 15.55 -14.06 -18.18
CA GLY A 37 16.77 -14.01 -18.98
C GLY A 37 16.71 -12.84 -19.96
N SER A 38 17.87 -12.41 -20.46
CA SER A 38 17.97 -11.36 -21.47
C SER A 38 17.01 -11.69 -22.64
N GLN A 39 15.95 -10.91 -22.77
CA GLN A 39 15.04 -11.03 -23.91
C GLN A 39 15.65 -10.23 -25.06
N PHE A 40 15.89 -10.90 -26.16
CA PHE A 40 16.44 -10.34 -27.42
C PHE A 40 15.56 -9.26 -28.08
N SER A 41 14.36 -8.99 -27.55
CA SER A 41 13.38 -8.06 -28.12
C SER A 41 12.85 -7.04 -27.10
N ARG A 42 13.66 -6.65 -26.11
CA ARG A 42 13.25 -5.59 -25.19
C ARG A 42 13.15 -4.25 -25.94
N ILE A 43 11.94 -3.75 -26.08
CA ILE A 43 11.70 -2.39 -26.59
C ILE A 43 12.17 -1.41 -25.50
N ASP A 44 13.15 -0.60 -25.85
CA ASP A 44 13.59 0.48 -24.97
C ASP A 44 12.69 1.70 -25.19
N ILE A 45 11.86 1.98 -24.19
CA ILE A 45 10.94 3.12 -24.23
C ILE A 45 11.70 4.32 -23.67
N ASN A 46 11.95 5.32 -24.51
CA ASN A 46 12.53 6.59 -24.07
C ASN A 46 11.50 7.36 -23.23
N ARG A 47 11.64 7.25 -21.90
CA ARG A 47 10.80 7.98 -20.94
C ARG A 47 11.49 9.27 -20.54
N ASP A 48 10.90 10.41 -20.87
CA ASP A 48 11.42 11.69 -20.40
C ASP A 48 11.13 11.86 -18.89
N ILE A 49 12.04 11.34 -18.09
CA ILE A 49 11.96 11.37 -16.61
C ILE A 49 12.04 12.82 -16.10
N ALA A 50 12.80 13.67 -16.77
CA ALA A 50 12.96 15.06 -16.34
C ALA A 50 11.68 15.87 -16.57
N GLU A 51 11.04 15.70 -17.71
CA GLU A 51 9.74 16.32 -18.01
C GLU A 51 8.65 15.82 -17.07
N SER A 52 8.60 14.51 -16.84
CA SER A 52 7.65 13.90 -15.89
C SER A 52 7.83 14.44 -14.47
N HIS A 53 9.07 14.56 -14.00
CA HIS A 53 9.36 15.18 -12.70
C HIS A 53 8.90 16.63 -12.64
N ALA A 54 9.20 17.44 -13.65
CA ALA A 54 8.78 18.84 -13.73
C ALA A 54 7.26 18.98 -13.76
N LYS A 55 6.56 18.11 -14.51
CA LYS A 55 5.10 18.06 -14.56
C LYS A 55 4.50 17.75 -13.17
N ILE A 56 4.97 16.70 -12.53
CA ILE A 56 4.49 16.29 -11.20
C ILE A 56 4.73 17.39 -10.16
N THR A 57 5.89 18.03 -10.20
CA THR A 57 6.23 19.13 -9.30
C THR A 57 5.27 20.30 -9.48
N ARG A 58 5.03 20.74 -10.72
CA ARG A 58 4.07 21.79 -11.05
C ARG A 58 2.64 21.43 -10.66
N ASP A 59 2.25 20.16 -10.84
CA ASP A 59 0.91 19.69 -10.58
C ASP A 59 0.55 19.74 -9.08
N TYR A 60 1.50 19.43 -8.17
CA TYR A 60 1.19 19.20 -6.75
C TYR A 60 2.10 19.93 -5.75
N PHE A 61 3.32 20.30 -6.11
CA PHE A 61 4.35 20.74 -5.15
C PHE A 61 4.88 22.15 -5.39
N ASP A 62 4.42 22.80 -6.44
CA ASP A 62 4.71 24.21 -6.70
C ASP A 62 4.05 25.10 -5.64
N PRO A 63 4.55 26.31 -5.33
CA PRO A 63 3.86 27.29 -4.50
C PRO A 63 2.43 27.61 -4.94
N ASN A 64 2.16 27.52 -6.25
CA ASN A 64 0.82 27.65 -6.84
C ASN A 64 0.51 26.39 -7.67
N PRO A 65 0.20 25.26 -7.04
CA PRO A 65 0.04 24.01 -7.75
C PRO A 65 -1.23 24.01 -8.61
N ILE A 66 -1.20 23.28 -9.72
CA ILE A 66 -2.39 23.10 -10.58
C ILE A 66 -3.50 22.41 -9.79
N TYR A 67 -3.16 21.42 -8.98
CA TYR A 67 -4.09 20.70 -8.13
C TYR A 67 -3.94 21.15 -6.67
N PRO A 68 -4.92 21.91 -6.12
CA PRO A 68 -4.93 22.31 -4.71
C PRO A 68 -4.91 21.13 -3.75
N GLU A 69 -4.56 21.40 -2.49
CA GLU A 69 -4.44 20.41 -1.39
C GLU A 69 -5.62 19.42 -1.30
N LYS A 70 -6.85 19.89 -1.58
CA LYS A 70 -8.04 19.02 -1.60
C LYS A 70 -7.91 17.88 -2.61
N TYR A 71 -7.35 18.16 -3.79
CA TYR A 71 -7.13 17.14 -4.83
C TYR A 71 -5.95 16.24 -4.49
N PHE A 72 -4.88 16.80 -3.91
CA PHE A 72 -3.77 15.99 -3.41
C PHE A 72 -4.25 14.98 -2.38
N ARG A 73 -4.99 15.45 -1.35
CA ARG A 73 -5.54 14.59 -0.31
C ARG A 73 -6.45 13.48 -0.87
N ARG A 74 -7.25 13.79 -1.88
CA ARG A 74 -8.08 12.78 -2.56
C ARG A 74 -7.22 11.73 -3.26
N SER A 75 -6.14 12.17 -3.96
CA SER A 75 -5.30 11.29 -4.79
C SER A 75 -4.27 10.49 -4.01
N PHE A 76 -3.87 10.93 -2.83
CA PHE A 76 -2.82 10.30 -2.01
C PHE A 76 -3.31 9.87 -0.61
N GLN A 77 -4.59 10.08 -0.30
CA GLN A 77 -5.24 9.77 1.00
C GLN A 77 -4.55 10.41 2.21
N MET A 78 -3.72 11.44 1.98
CA MET A 78 -3.01 12.20 3.00
C MET A 78 -2.75 13.64 2.54
N HIS A 79 -2.39 14.51 3.47
CA HIS A 79 -1.95 15.87 3.18
C HIS A 79 -0.53 15.88 2.56
N THR A 80 -0.19 16.97 1.84
CA THR A 80 1.12 17.14 1.20
C THR A 80 2.26 17.11 2.23
N SER A 81 2.08 17.71 3.41
CA SER A 81 3.12 17.76 4.44
C SER A 81 3.51 16.38 4.98
N PRO A 82 2.59 15.50 5.45
CA PRO A 82 2.91 14.11 5.80
C PRO A 82 3.56 13.34 4.64
N PHE A 83 3.06 13.49 3.41
CA PHE A 83 3.64 12.84 2.25
C PHE A 83 5.12 13.20 2.05
N LEU A 84 5.46 14.48 2.13
CA LEU A 84 6.84 14.95 2.01
C LEU A 84 7.74 14.45 3.15
N ASN A 85 7.19 14.34 4.37
CA ASN A 85 7.92 13.77 5.50
C ASN A 85 8.22 12.28 5.27
N ILE A 86 7.24 11.51 4.77
CA ILE A 86 7.43 10.11 4.41
C ILE A 86 8.47 10.00 3.29
N ALA A 87 8.37 10.79 2.23
CA ALA A 87 9.33 10.75 1.12
C ALA A 87 10.77 11.00 1.59
N LYS A 88 10.97 11.99 2.46
CA LYS A 88 12.29 12.29 3.05
C LYS A 88 12.80 11.16 3.95
N ALA A 89 11.93 10.53 4.73
CA ALA A 89 12.31 9.42 5.59
C ALA A 89 12.71 8.19 4.78
N VAL A 90 11.93 7.86 3.75
CA VAL A 90 12.21 6.76 2.82
C VAL A 90 13.53 6.97 2.06
N GLU A 91 13.79 8.19 1.57
CA GLU A 91 15.04 8.55 0.89
C GLU A 91 16.27 8.37 1.79
N ARG A 92 16.14 8.67 3.09
CA ARG A 92 17.22 8.47 4.08
C ARG A 92 17.47 7.01 4.41
N TYR A 93 16.41 6.20 4.37
CA TYR A 93 16.48 4.79 4.76
C TYR A 93 17.01 3.90 3.63
N ASP A 94 16.55 4.11 2.40
CA ASP A 94 16.91 3.27 1.25
C ASP A 94 17.45 4.10 0.09
N ASP A 95 18.72 3.87 -0.17
CA ASP A 95 19.45 4.48 -1.29
C ASP A 95 18.79 4.34 -2.66
N ARG A 96 17.90 3.39 -2.89
CA ARG A 96 17.14 3.26 -4.14
C ARG A 96 16.18 4.41 -4.36
N PHE A 97 15.84 5.14 -3.31
CA PHE A 97 15.04 6.36 -3.41
C PHE A 97 15.87 7.61 -3.65
N THR A 98 17.20 7.52 -3.70
CA THR A 98 18.04 8.66 -4.10
C THR A 98 18.12 8.79 -5.61
N LEU A 99 18.44 10.00 -6.08
CA LEU A 99 18.68 10.26 -7.49
C LEU A 99 20.00 9.63 -7.92
N ARG A 100 19.95 8.71 -8.88
CA ARG A 100 21.14 7.97 -9.35
C ARG A 100 21.19 7.95 -10.88
N ARG A 101 22.37 7.69 -11.41
CA ARG A 101 22.54 7.31 -12.82
C ARG A 101 22.58 5.78 -12.91
N ASN A 102 21.91 5.23 -13.92
CA ASN A 102 22.00 3.81 -14.25
C ASN A 102 23.32 3.49 -14.95
N ALA A 103 23.56 2.22 -15.26
CA ALA A 103 24.77 1.78 -15.96
C ALA A 103 24.95 2.43 -17.36
N CYS A 104 23.88 2.89 -17.98
CA CYS A 104 23.90 3.60 -19.26
C CYS A 104 24.09 5.13 -19.12
N GLY A 105 24.24 5.63 -17.90
CA GLY A 105 24.41 7.06 -17.62
C GLY A 105 23.12 7.86 -17.55
N GLU A 106 21.94 7.23 -17.72
CA GLU A 106 20.63 7.87 -17.64
C GLU A 106 20.24 8.14 -16.19
N ILE A 107 19.54 9.24 -15.97
CA ILE A 107 19.06 9.63 -14.63
C ILE A 107 17.87 8.74 -14.24
N SER A 108 17.91 8.16 -13.05
CA SER A 108 16.78 7.40 -12.49
C SER A 108 15.61 8.33 -12.15
N ALA A 109 14.40 7.74 -12.02
CA ALA A 109 13.27 8.48 -11.48
C ALA A 109 13.62 9.10 -10.12
N SER A 110 13.11 10.32 -9.88
CA SER A 110 13.38 11.05 -8.64
C SER A 110 12.74 10.35 -7.43
N PRO A 111 13.23 10.61 -6.21
CA PRO A 111 12.63 10.10 -4.98
C PRO A 111 11.13 10.40 -4.90
N LEU A 112 10.75 11.63 -5.30
CA LEU A 112 9.38 12.09 -5.29
C LEU A 112 8.49 11.27 -6.23
N MET A 113 8.94 11.01 -7.46
CA MET A 113 8.21 10.20 -8.44
C MET A 113 8.01 8.77 -7.94
N LYS A 114 9.05 8.18 -7.36
CA LYS A 114 8.98 6.82 -6.77
C LYS A 114 7.98 6.75 -5.62
N CYS A 115 8.01 7.72 -4.71
CA CYS A 115 7.05 7.80 -3.60
C CYS A 115 5.61 8.02 -4.08
N ILE A 116 5.40 8.85 -5.12
CA ILE A 116 4.09 9.04 -5.75
C ILE A 116 3.57 7.72 -6.32
N ALA A 117 4.40 6.99 -7.07
CA ALA A 117 4.01 5.69 -7.61
C ALA A 117 3.61 4.73 -6.50
N ALA A 118 4.46 4.58 -5.47
CA ALA A 118 4.18 3.67 -4.35
C ALA A 118 2.89 4.04 -3.61
N VAL A 119 2.72 5.31 -3.23
CA VAL A 119 1.53 5.75 -2.47
C VAL A 119 0.27 5.59 -3.30
N ARG A 120 0.30 5.85 -4.61
CA ARG A 120 -0.88 5.63 -5.46
C ARG A 120 -1.27 4.16 -5.57
N VAL A 121 -0.31 3.26 -5.76
CA VAL A 121 -0.59 1.81 -5.75
C VAL A 121 -1.23 1.39 -4.43
N VAL A 122 -0.65 1.78 -3.31
CA VAL A 122 -1.15 1.40 -1.97
C VAL A 122 -2.51 2.04 -1.67
N SER A 123 -2.73 3.31 -2.04
CA SER A 123 -3.96 4.05 -1.72
C SER A 123 -5.17 3.62 -2.55
N TYR A 124 -4.97 3.25 -3.79
CA TYR A 124 -6.06 2.88 -4.70
C TYR A 124 -6.20 1.39 -4.91
N GLY A 125 -5.16 0.60 -4.62
CA GLY A 125 -5.12 -0.80 -5.00
C GLY A 125 -5.25 -0.99 -6.52
N CYS A 126 -4.75 -0.01 -7.30
CA CYS A 126 -4.84 -0.05 -8.74
C CYS A 126 -3.67 -0.81 -9.35
N SER A 127 -3.90 -1.30 -10.57
CA SER A 127 -2.86 -1.89 -11.39
C SER A 127 -1.65 -0.96 -11.56
N ILE A 128 -0.48 -1.54 -11.61
CA ILE A 128 0.75 -0.82 -11.92
C ILE A 128 0.72 -0.23 -13.32
N ASP A 129 0.03 -0.91 -14.24
CA ASP A 129 -0.15 -0.44 -15.61
C ASP A 129 -0.90 0.90 -15.67
N ALA A 130 -1.89 1.10 -14.81
CA ALA A 130 -2.62 2.36 -14.71
C ALA A 130 -1.77 3.56 -14.22
N ILE A 131 -0.58 3.31 -13.69
CA ILE A 131 0.28 4.35 -13.09
C ILE A 131 1.56 4.58 -13.88
N HIS A 132 2.09 3.54 -14.56
CA HIS A 132 3.42 3.60 -15.16
C HIS A 132 3.55 4.69 -16.22
N ASP A 133 2.50 4.96 -16.98
CA ASP A 133 2.45 6.02 -17.98
C ASP A 133 2.44 7.41 -17.34
N TYR A 134 1.75 7.56 -16.19
CA TYR A 134 1.66 8.83 -15.49
C TYR A 134 3.00 9.24 -14.84
N VAL A 135 3.69 8.28 -14.23
CA VAL A 135 4.98 8.52 -13.55
C VAL A 135 6.18 8.30 -14.45
N HIS A 136 6.01 7.82 -15.67
CA HIS A 136 7.06 7.47 -16.63
C HIS A 136 8.11 6.50 -16.05
N ILE A 137 7.71 5.60 -15.16
CA ILE A 137 8.54 4.56 -14.54
C ILE A 137 8.10 3.20 -15.08
N GLY A 138 9.06 2.32 -15.40
CA GLY A 138 8.73 0.97 -15.86
C GLY A 138 8.05 0.13 -14.77
N GLN A 139 7.12 -0.74 -15.17
CA GLN A 139 6.31 -1.57 -14.28
C GLN A 139 7.15 -2.37 -13.26
N ASP A 140 8.19 -3.10 -13.71
CA ASP A 140 9.09 -3.85 -12.82
C ASP A 140 9.77 -2.93 -11.77
N THR A 141 10.07 -1.69 -12.15
CA THR A 141 10.66 -0.70 -11.24
C THR A 141 9.62 -0.23 -10.22
N ILE A 142 8.36 -0.04 -10.63
CA ILE A 142 7.28 0.34 -9.69
C ILE A 142 7.05 -0.78 -8.68
N LEU A 143 7.02 -2.05 -9.10
CA LEU A 143 6.92 -3.20 -8.19
C LEU A 143 8.04 -3.20 -7.12
N GLU A 144 9.30 -3.04 -7.56
CA GLU A 144 10.43 -2.94 -6.64
C GLU A 144 10.28 -1.73 -5.70
N VAL A 145 9.86 -0.59 -6.25
CA VAL A 145 9.66 0.65 -5.48
C VAL A 145 8.59 0.48 -4.41
N VAL A 146 7.43 -0.10 -4.72
CA VAL A 146 6.35 -0.34 -3.74
C VAL A 146 6.84 -1.22 -2.60
N ARG A 147 7.50 -2.34 -2.91
CA ARG A 147 8.05 -3.25 -1.89
C ARG A 147 9.07 -2.57 -0.97
N ARG A 148 9.99 -1.79 -1.55
CA ARG A 148 11.00 -1.07 -0.77
C ARG A 148 10.40 0.08 0.03
N PHE A 149 9.43 0.78 -0.55
CA PHE A 149 8.70 1.86 0.11
C PHE A 149 8.00 1.39 1.37
N THR A 150 7.25 0.29 1.31
CA THR A 150 6.55 -0.25 2.48
C THR A 150 7.53 -0.67 3.59
N LYS A 151 8.64 -1.33 3.25
CA LYS A 151 9.69 -1.69 4.22
C LYS A 151 10.33 -0.44 4.83
N ALA A 152 10.65 0.57 4.02
CA ALA A 152 11.25 1.80 4.50
C ALA A 152 10.31 2.60 5.43
N VAL A 153 9.02 2.66 5.10
CA VAL A 153 8.00 3.31 5.95
C VAL A 153 7.88 2.58 7.29
N ILE A 154 7.79 1.25 7.29
CA ILE A 154 7.73 0.47 8.53
C ILE A 154 8.99 0.67 9.38
N ALA A 155 10.17 0.65 8.77
CA ALA A 155 11.42 0.85 9.49
C ALA A 155 11.57 2.27 10.05
N ALA A 156 11.12 3.29 9.30
CA ALA A 156 11.26 4.68 9.71
C ALA A 156 10.23 5.10 10.77
N PHE A 157 9.00 4.60 10.68
CA PHE A 157 7.89 5.05 11.49
C PHE A 157 7.36 3.98 12.48
N GLY A 158 7.72 2.71 12.26
CA GLY A 158 7.29 1.60 13.12
C GLY A 158 7.57 1.81 14.60
N PRO A 159 8.78 2.25 15.00
CA PRO A 159 9.09 2.49 16.42
C PRO A 159 8.16 3.49 17.10
N GLU A 160 7.61 4.44 16.37
CA GLU A 160 6.67 5.44 16.90
C GLU A 160 5.22 4.95 16.83
N TYR A 161 4.81 4.43 15.66
CA TYR A 161 3.39 4.16 15.37
C TYR A 161 2.96 2.70 15.60
N LEU A 162 3.89 1.76 15.65
CA LEU A 162 3.61 0.32 15.86
C LEU A 162 4.07 -0.15 17.24
N ARG A 163 4.05 0.72 18.23
CA ARG A 163 4.40 0.42 19.62
C ARG A 163 3.19 0.08 20.45
N ALA A 164 3.39 -0.69 21.50
CA ALA A 164 2.37 -0.86 22.53
C ALA A 164 2.11 0.47 23.28
N PRO A 165 0.90 0.65 23.85
CA PRO A 165 0.59 1.81 24.67
C PRO A 165 1.48 1.84 25.93
N THR A 166 1.98 3.02 26.29
CA THR A 166 2.69 3.24 27.54
C THR A 166 1.70 3.38 28.70
N GLU A 167 2.20 3.40 29.93
CA GLU A 167 1.36 3.67 31.12
C GLU A 167 0.66 5.05 31.01
N GLU A 168 1.36 6.06 30.49
CA GLU A 168 0.81 7.39 30.25
C GLU A 168 -0.30 7.37 29.20
N ASP A 169 -0.10 6.64 28.10
CA ASP A 169 -1.14 6.46 27.06
C ASP A 169 -2.36 5.78 27.67
N THR A 170 -2.15 4.70 28.41
CA THR A 170 -3.21 3.94 29.07
C THR A 170 -4.02 4.82 30.02
N GLN A 171 -3.36 5.60 30.87
CA GLN A 171 -4.03 6.49 31.81
C GLN A 171 -4.82 7.59 31.09
N ARG A 172 -4.26 8.17 30.02
CA ARG A 172 -4.93 9.16 29.16
C ARG A 172 -6.21 8.57 28.55
N LEU A 173 -6.11 7.40 27.92
CA LEU A 173 -7.23 6.72 27.26
C LEU A 173 -8.34 6.35 28.25
N MET A 174 -7.97 5.87 29.43
CA MET A 174 -8.93 5.55 30.49
C MET A 174 -9.67 6.80 30.98
N THR A 175 -8.95 7.91 31.21
CA THR A 175 -9.52 9.18 31.66
C THR A 175 -10.49 9.76 30.62
N GLU A 176 -10.10 9.74 29.33
CA GLU A 176 -10.95 10.20 28.22
C GLU A 176 -12.22 9.35 28.09
N SER A 177 -12.10 8.05 28.27
CA SER A 177 -13.22 7.12 28.17
C SER A 177 -14.17 7.24 29.36
N GLU A 178 -13.65 7.39 30.56
CA GLU A 178 -14.44 7.60 31.77
C GLU A 178 -15.27 8.88 31.71
N ALA A 179 -14.68 9.98 31.22
CA ALA A 179 -15.38 11.26 31.00
C ALA A 179 -16.57 11.11 30.03
N ARG A 180 -16.62 10.05 29.24
CA ARG A 180 -17.68 9.72 28.27
C ARG A 180 -18.67 8.67 28.78
N GLY A 181 -18.50 8.19 30.00
CA GLY A 181 -19.34 7.15 30.59
C GLY A 181 -18.91 5.70 30.30
N TRP A 182 -17.69 5.49 29.78
CA TRP A 182 -17.12 4.18 29.50
C TRP A 182 -15.86 3.93 30.33
N PRO A 183 -16.01 3.71 31.66
CA PRO A 183 -14.86 3.53 32.53
C PRO A 183 -14.05 2.29 32.11
N ARG A 184 -12.72 2.43 32.15
CA ARG A 184 -11.75 1.39 31.79
C ARG A 184 -11.71 0.99 30.31
N MET A 185 -12.39 1.66 29.42
CA MET A 185 -12.32 1.42 27.98
C MET A 185 -11.06 2.08 27.41
N LEU A 186 -10.20 1.33 26.75
CA LEU A 186 -8.99 1.84 26.10
C LEU A 186 -9.24 2.20 24.64
N GLY A 187 -10.16 1.51 23.97
CA GLY A 187 -10.46 1.70 22.56
C GLY A 187 -11.51 0.72 22.08
N SER A 188 -11.64 0.62 20.75
CA SER A 188 -12.54 -0.30 20.08
C SER A 188 -11.73 -1.29 19.26
N LEU A 189 -12.16 -2.54 19.29
CA LEU A 189 -11.61 -3.62 18.47
C LEU A 189 -12.68 -4.05 17.48
N ASP A 190 -12.28 -4.17 16.21
CA ASP A 190 -13.16 -4.60 15.12
C ASP A 190 -12.41 -5.47 14.13
N CYS A 191 -13.16 -6.31 13.40
CA CYS A 191 -12.64 -7.19 12.37
C CYS A 191 -13.26 -6.84 11.02
N MET A 192 -12.42 -6.60 10.04
CA MET A 192 -12.82 -6.36 8.66
C MET A 192 -12.47 -7.56 7.78
N HIS A 193 -13.45 -8.03 7.00
CA HIS A 193 -13.28 -9.11 6.03
C HIS A 193 -12.98 -8.51 4.65
N TRP A 194 -11.74 -8.63 4.22
CA TRP A 194 -11.30 -8.16 2.92
C TRP A 194 -11.44 -9.25 1.86
N ARG A 195 -12.14 -8.96 0.76
CA ARG A 195 -12.29 -9.90 -0.35
C ARG A 195 -10.95 -10.03 -1.10
N TRP A 196 -10.47 -11.26 -1.21
CA TRP A 196 -9.27 -11.58 -1.96
C TRP A 196 -9.66 -12.08 -3.35
N LYS A 197 -9.80 -11.16 -4.31
CA LYS A 197 -10.31 -11.47 -5.67
C LYS A 197 -9.44 -12.53 -6.37
N ASN A 198 -8.13 -12.35 -6.37
CA ASN A 198 -7.15 -13.21 -7.06
C ASN A 198 -6.47 -14.22 -6.12
N CYS A 199 -7.21 -14.73 -5.16
CA CYS A 199 -6.71 -15.78 -4.29
C CYS A 199 -6.24 -16.99 -5.11
N PRO A 200 -4.97 -17.45 -4.94
CA PRO A 200 -4.45 -18.62 -5.64
C PRO A 200 -5.38 -19.81 -5.51
N ALA A 201 -5.57 -20.56 -6.61
CA ALA A 201 -6.53 -21.68 -6.68
C ALA A 201 -6.33 -22.70 -5.54
N GLY A 202 -5.07 -22.98 -5.15
CA GLY A 202 -4.74 -23.87 -4.04
C GLY A 202 -5.17 -23.37 -2.66
N TRP A 203 -5.37 -22.05 -2.50
CA TRP A 203 -5.72 -21.43 -1.22
C TRP A 203 -7.19 -21.03 -1.15
N LYS A 204 -7.89 -20.96 -2.30
CA LYS A 204 -9.31 -20.59 -2.34
C LYS A 204 -10.17 -21.37 -1.35
N GLY A 205 -9.94 -22.67 -1.20
CA GLY A 205 -10.69 -23.51 -0.25
C GLY A 205 -10.51 -23.10 1.20
N GLN A 206 -9.29 -22.74 1.59
CA GLN A 206 -8.94 -22.36 2.96
C GLN A 206 -9.49 -20.97 3.32
N TYR A 207 -9.48 -20.03 2.37
CA TYR A 207 -9.89 -18.64 2.59
C TYR A 207 -11.37 -18.36 2.33
N LYS A 208 -12.12 -19.34 1.81
CA LYS A 208 -13.57 -19.22 1.64
C LYS A 208 -14.28 -19.22 3.00
N GLY A 209 -15.12 -18.19 3.20
CA GLY A 209 -16.05 -18.12 4.32
C GLY A 209 -17.47 -18.58 3.94
N HIS A 210 -18.48 -18.17 4.73
CA HIS A 210 -19.89 -18.47 4.48
C HIS A 210 -20.38 -17.99 3.11
N VAL A 211 -19.85 -16.89 2.63
CA VAL A 211 -20.05 -16.40 1.27
C VAL A 211 -18.90 -16.96 0.44
N ASN A 212 -19.16 -17.84 -0.48
CA ASN A 212 -18.25 -18.66 -1.28
C ASN A 212 -17.01 -17.93 -1.91
N ASP A 213 -16.73 -16.70 -1.46
CA ASP A 213 -15.59 -15.86 -1.87
C ASP A 213 -14.44 -15.97 -0.87
N PRO A 214 -13.19 -16.07 -1.32
CA PRO A 214 -12.04 -16.00 -0.45
C PRO A 214 -11.91 -14.60 0.18
N LYS A 215 -11.67 -14.56 1.48
CA LYS A 215 -11.49 -13.34 2.26
C LYS A 215 -10.33 -13.47 3.21
N ILE A 216 -9.65 -12.36 3.47
CA ILE A 216 -8.62 -12.22 4.50
C ILE A 216 -9.18 -11.28 5.57
N ILE A 217 -8.93 -11.59 6.83
CA ILE A 217 -9.41 -10.79 7.95
C ILE A 217 -8.32 -9.85 8.41
N LEU A 218 -8.69 -8.59 8.61
CA LEU A 218 -7.92 -7.59 9.33
C LEU A 218 -8.63 -7.31 10.65
N GLU A 219 -7.97 -7.62 11.76
CA GLU A 219 -8.35 -7.16 13.09
C GLU A 219 -7.57 -5.88 13.41
N ALA A 220 -8.23 -4.89 13.97
CA ALA A 220 -7.57 -3.68 14.44
C ALA A 220 -8.15 -3.22 15.77
N PHE A 221 -7.27 -2.79 16.67
CA PHE A 221 -7.62 -2.12 17.91
C PHE A 221 -7.20 -0.65 17.83
N ALA A 222 -8.16 0.26 17.95
CA ALA A 222 -7.92 1.69 17.84
C ALA A 222 -8.60 2.48 18.97
N SER A 223 -7.94 3.53 19.40
CA SER A 223 -8.51 4.53 20.30
C SER A 223 -9.36 5.57 19.55
N LYS A 224 -10.08 6.41 20.27
CA LYS A 224 -10.99 7.41 19.70
C LYS A 224 -10.31 8.42 18.76
N ASP A 225 -9.06 8.74 19.03
CA ASP A 225 -8.22 9.60 18.19
C ASP A 225 -7.74 8.93 16.91
N LEU A 226 -8.25 7.73 16.62
CA LEU A 226 -7.91 6.88 15.47
C LEU A 226 -6.46 6.37 15.48
N TRP A 227 -5.80 6.41 16.65
CA TRP A 227 -4.51 5.74 16.78
C TRP A 227 -4.71 4.23 16.84
N THR A 228 -4.10 3.53 15.90
CA THR A 228 -4.14 2.06 15.85
C THR A 228 -3.03 1.49 16.72
N TRP A 229 -3.42 0.91 17.85
CA TRP A 229 -2.50 0.32 18.84
C TRP A 229 -2.09 -1.10 18.48
N HIS A 230 -2.96 -1.82 17.78
CA HIS A 230 -2.72 -3.18 17.33
C HIS A 230 -3.41 -3.45 16.02
N SER A 231 -2.78 -4.26 15.19
CA SER A 231 -3.40 -4.83 13.99
C SER A 231 -2.89 -6.23 13.75
N PHE A 232 -3.80 -7.13 13.38
CA PHE A 232 -3.50 -8.51 13.06
C PHE A 232 -4.16 -8.88 11.73
N PHE A 233 -3.36 -9.30 10.75
CA PHE A 233 -3.83 -9.52 9.38
C PHE A 233 -3.40 -10.89 8.86
N GLY A 234 -4.27 -11.52 8.03
CA GLY A 234 -3.92 -12.74 7.29
C GLY A 234 -4.75 -13.96 7.63
N LEU A 235 -5.65 -13.91 8.61
CA LEU A 235 -6.52 -15.04 8.90
C LEU A 235 -7.58 -15.25 7.81
N PRO A 236 -7.93 -16.52 7.53
CA PRO A 236 -8.99 -16.86 6.58
C PRO A 236 -10.34 -16.30 6.97
N GLY A 237 -11.11 -15.81 5.98
CA GLY A 237 -12.45 -15.27 6.16
C GLY A 237 -13.52 -16.26 6.66
N SER A 238 -13.16 -17.52 6.89
CA SER A 238 -14.01 -18.53 7.53
C SER A 238 -14.06 -18.41 9.06
N HIS A 239 -13.14 -17.65 9.65
CA HIS A 239 -13.12 -17.44 11.11
C HIS A 239 -14.15 -16.39 11.51
N SER A 240 -14.78 -16.59 12.66
CA SER A 240 -15.57 -15.56 13.34
C SER A 240 -14.64 -14.59 14.06
N ASP A 241 -15.11 -13.38 14.34
CA ASP A 241 -14.34 -12.34 15.04
C ASP A 241 -13.79 -12.83 16.38
N LEU A 242 -14.57 -13.66 17.11
CA LEU A 242 -14.11 -14.27 18.34
C LEU A 242 -12.92 -15.23 18.11
N ASN A 243 -12.94 -16.01 17.03
CA ASN A 243 -11.83 -16.90 16.68
C ASN A 243 -10.58 -16.13 16.22
N VAL A 244 -10.77 -14.97 15.61
CA VAL A 244 -9.67 -14.04 15.26
C VAL A 244 -9.04 -13.53 16.55
N LEU A 245 -9.85 -13.01 17.47
CA LEU A 245 -9.42 -12.46 18.74
C LEU A 245 -8.63 -13.47 19.58
N LEU A 246 -9.08 -14.75 19.63
CA LEU A 246 -8.39 -15.82 20.36
C LEU A 246 -7.02 -16.21 19.76
N ARG A 247 -6.75 -15.83 18.52
CA ARG A 247 -5.47 -16.07 17.81
C ARG A 247 -4.60 -14.84 17.71
N SER A 248 -5.19 -13.69 17.92
CA SER A 248 -4.51 -12.41 17.90
C SER A 248 -3.60 -12.27 19.13
N PRO A 249 -2.39 -11.74 18.98
CA PRO A 249 -1.49 -11.45 20.10
C PRO A 249 -1.84 -10.14 20.83
N VAL A 250 -3.11 -9.68 20.75
CA VAL A 250 -3.54 -8.43 21.38
C VAL A 250 -3.65 -8.53 22.91
N PHE A 251 -3.80 -9.75 23.45
CA PHE A 251 -3.85 -10.06 24.87
C PHE A 251 -2.69 -10.95 25.31
#